data_3bca5d7bb551f259dcc6b99d9f6f3933
#
_entry.id   3bca5d7bb551f259dcc6b99d9f6f3933
#
_cell.length_a   1.000
_cell.length_b   1.000
_cell.length_c   1.000
_cell.angle_alpha   90.00
_cell.angle_beta   90.00
_cell.angle_gamma   90.00
#
_symmetry.space_group_name_H-M   'P 1'
#
loop_
_entity.id
_entity.type
_entity.pdbx_description
1 polymer ?
#
loop_
_entity_poly.entity_id
_entity_poly.type
_entity_poly.pdbx_seq_one_letter_code
_entity_poly.pdbx_strand_id
1 'polypeptide(L)'
;MKHVKYLALVLCIGNLSPVMAQTASKSLTVDNLVAWQRISGQAISDNGKWVACKMEPWEGDAVVNLYDAQGKELATFPRADRFLFSASSDYLVVSQKPGKMIVDSLKIKKTKKEKMPMDALVIYSLSGGREVIDSLKTFRLAEKADWVAFQKGRKDSTLYVQPLNANLSTRYEAPAVKAFNFAEKSGMLYYITAGDKAEEKPGLYLLNTETGVKTLIKEGDGVFKQVTFDEDGA
;
A
#
# COMPACT_ATOMS: atom_id res chain seq x y z
N MET A 1 -47.53 53.26 -44.07
CA MET A 1 -47.87 52.14 -43.17
C MET A 1 -47.72 50.70 -43.78
N LYS A 2 -46.94 50.55 -44.84
CA LYS A 2 -46.76 49.19 -45.47
C LYS A 2 -45.44 48.50 -45.13
N HIS A 3 -44.51 49.17 -44.46
CA HIS A 3 -43.19 48.62 -44.18
C HIS A 3 -43.06 47.99 -42.79
N VAL A 4 -44.01 48.18 -41.88
CA VAL A 4 -43.99 47.62 -40.51
C VAL A 4 -44.36 46.13 -40.48
N LYS A 5 -45.11 45.65 -41.46
CA LYS A 5 -45.56 44.22 -41.49
C LYS A 5 -44.46 43.24 -41.88
N TYR A 6 -43.40 43.64 -42.53
CA TYR A 6 -42.29 42.76 -42.91
C TYR A 6 -41.19 42.68 -41.87
N LEU A 7 -41.12 43.65 -40.97
CA LEU A 7 -40.14 43.62 -39.86
C LEU A 7 -40.48 42.60 -38.79
N ALA A 8 -41.79 42.32 -38.58
CA ALA A 8 -42.23 41.33 -37.60
C ALA A 8 -42.03 39.86 -38.07
N LEU A 9 -41.97 39.63 -39.40
CA LEU A 9 -41.78 38.29 -39.95
C LEU A 9 -40.33 37.80 -39.93
N VAL A 10 -39.38 38.75 -39.99
CA VAL A 10 -37.94 38.44 -39.98
C VAL A 10 -37.45 38.13 -38.57
N LEU A 11 -38.10 38.66 -37.52
CA LEU A 11 -37.70 38.43 -36.12
C LEU A 11 -38.08 37.05 -35.60
N CYS A 12 -39.02 36.33 -36.24
CA CYS A 12 -39.44 34.99 -35.81
C CYS A 12 -38.59 33.83 -36.37
N ILE A 13 -37.70 34.09 -37.33
CA ILE A 13 -36.88 33.07 -37.99
C ILE A 13 -35.49 32.93 -37.32
N GLY A 14 -35.11 33.87 -36.42
CA GLY A 14 -33.78 33.95 -35.83
C GLY A 14 -33.51 33.03 -34.64
N ASN A 15 -34.50 32.27 -34.13
CA ASN A 15 -34.34 31.45 -32.92
C ASN A 15 -34.53 29.96 -33.13
N LEU A 16 -34.26 29.45 -34.31
CA LEU A 16 -34.05 28.00 -34.51
C LEU A 16 -32.61 27.68 -34.14
N SER A 17 -32.29 27.75 -32.84
CA SER A 17 -31.09 27.09 -32.34
C SER A 17 -31.18 25.60 -32.69
N PRO A 18 -30.22 25.02 -33.39
CA PRO A 18 -30.21 23.58 -33.57
C PRO A 18 -30.14 22.96 -32.17
N VAL A 19 -31.21 22.29 -31.74
CA VAL A 19 -31.15 21.37 -30.61
C VAL A 19 -30.12 20.32 -31.03
N MET A 20 -28.89 20.48 -30.53
CA MET A 20 -27.87 19.47 -30.67
C MET A 20 -28.45 18.20 -30.03
N ALA A 21 -28.79 17.29 -30.90
CA ALA A 21 -29.26 15.96 -30.50
C ALA A 21 -28.24 15.41 -29.47
N GLN A 22 -28.77 14.94 -28.36
CA GLN A 22 -28.01 14.22 -27.34
C GLN A 22 -27.09 13.25 -28.06
N THR A 23 -25.79 13.40 -27.84
CA THR A 23 -24.82 12.38 -28.24
C THR A 23 -25.36 11.04 -27.79
N ALA A 24 -25.59 10.14 -28.71
CA ALA A 24 -26.15 8.82 -28.46
C ALA A 24 -25.40 8.21 -27.26
N SER A 25 -26.11 7.97 -26.19
CA SER A 25 -25.53 7.32 -25.01
C SER A 25 -25.00 5.98 -25.46
N LYS A 26 -23.69 5.79 -25.29
CA LYS A 26 -23.03 4.54 -25.64
C LYS A 26 -23.69 3.43 -24.85
N SER A 27 -24.34 2.47 -25.50
CA SER A 27 -24.97 1.36 -24.79
C SER A 27 -23.89 0.55 -24.05
N LEU A 28 -24.16 0.21 -22.79
CA LEU A 28 -23.29 -0.63 -22.01
C LEU A 28 -23.31 -2.05 -22.59
N THR A 29 -22.14 -2.55 -22.95
CA THR A 29 -21.92 -3.93 -23.36
C THR A 29 -21.25 -4.71 -22.25
N VAL A 30 -21.30 -6.05 -22.29
CA VAL A 30 -20.61 -6.91 -21.31
C VAL A 30 -19.10 -6.59 -21.28
N ASP A 31 -18.50 -6.30 -22.44
CA ASP A 31 -17.08 -5.94 -22.54
C ASP A 31 -16.76 -4.63 -21.82
N ASN A 32 -17.69 -3.68 -21.80
CA ASN A 32 -17.53 -2.44 -21.06
C ASN A 32 -17.55 -2.68 -19.54
N LEU A 33 -18.28 -3.67 -19.04
CA LEU A 33 -18.33 -4.02 -17.61
C LEU A 33 -16.98 -4.56 -17.12
N VAL A 34 -16.29 -5.34 -17.94
CA VAL A 34 -14.95 -5.87 -17.61
C VAL A 34 -13.91 -4.74 -17.48
N ALA A 35 -14.08 -3.65 -18.25
CA ALA A 35 -13.19 -2.50 -18.21
C ALA A 35 -13.45 -1.57 -17.02
N TRP A 36 -14.55 -1.75 -16.29
CA TRP A 36 -14.86 -0.89 -15.15
C TRP A 36 -13.92 -1.16 -13.99
N GLN A 37 -13.49 -0.07 -13.40
CA GLN A 37 -12.66 -0.08 -12.21
C GLN A 37 -13.36 0.67 -11.09
N ARG A 38 -13.19 0.20 -9.88
CA ARG A 38 -13.66 0.89 -8.67
C ARG A 38 -12.46 1.38 -7.86
N ILE A 39 -12.62 2.47 -7.17
CA ILE A 39 -11.68 2.87 -6.12
C ILE A 39 -11.98 1.99 -4.90
N SER A 40 -11.06 1.08 -4.58
CA SER A 40 -11.20 0.14 -3.44
C SER A 40 -10.38 0.55 -2.22
N GLY A 41 -9.57 1.60 -2.32
CA GLY A 41 -8.80 2.16 -1.24
C GLY A 41 -8.21 3.51 -1.63
N GLN A 42 -8.11 4.39 -0.64
CA GLN A 42 -7.48 5.70 -0.80
C GLN A 42 -6.69 6.07 0.45
N ALA A 43 -5.64 6.85 0.29
CA ALA A 43 -4.86 7.44 1.37
C ALA A 43 -4.37 8.82 0.95
N ILE A 44 -4.28 9.71 1.92
CA ILE A 44 -3.65 11.03 1.78
C ILE A 44 -2.47 11.05 2.73
N SER A 45 -1.33 11.59 2.29
CA SER A 45 -0.17 11.78 3.15
C SER A 45 -0.45 12.79 4.27
N ASP A 46 0.21 12.66 5.42
CA ASP A 46 0.00 13.55 6.57
C ASP A 46 0.25 15.02 6.24
N ASN A 47 1.17 15.31 5.31
CA ASN A 47 1.44 16.68 4.83
C ASN A 47 0.43 17.20 3.79
N GLY A 48 -0.56 16.40 3.38
CA GLY A 48 -1.61 16.75 2.42
C GLY A 48 -1.16 16.92 0.97
N LYS A 49 0.11 16.61 0.62
CA LYS A 49 0.66 16.85 -0.72
C LYS A 49 0.43 15.69 -1.70
N TRP A 50 0.19 14.49 -1.19
CA TRP A 50 0.15 13.27 -1.98
C TRP A 50 -1.13 12.49 -1.73
N VAL A 51 -1.67 11.93 -2.79
CA VAL A 51 -2.86 11.09 -2.75
C VAL A 51 -2.55 9.77 -3.46
N ALA A 52 -2.84 8.66 -2.82
CA ALA A 52 -2.75 7.33 -3.43
C ALA A 52 -4.15 6.70 -3.52
N CYS A 53 -4.50 6.17 -4.70
CA CYS A 53 -5.78 5.53 -4.95
C CYS A 53 -5.57 4.13 -5.53
N LYS A 54 -6.21 3.12 -4.91
CA LYS A 54 -6.25 1.76 -5.43
C LYS A 54 -7.43 1.61 -6.38
N MET A 55 -7.12 1.37 -7.64
CA MET A 55 -8.07 1.04 -8.69
C MET A 55 -8.15 -0.48 -8.82
N GLU A 56 -9.34 -1.03 -8.67
CA GLU A 56 -9.58 -2.46 -8.74
C GLU A 56 -10.56 -2.77 -9.86
N PRO A 57 -10.14 -3.51 -10.90
CA PRO A 57 -11.04 -3.98 -11.94
C PRO A 57 -11.95 -5.09 -11.39
N TRP A 58 -13.06 -5.35 -12.08
CA TRP A 58 -13.93 -6.50 -11.75
C TRP A 58 -13.15 -7.81 -11.80
N GLU A 59 -12.30 -7.97 -12.81
CA GLU A 59 -11.40 -9.10 -12.96
C GLU A 59 -10.00 -8.64 -13.36
N GLY A 60 -8.97 -9.15 -12.69
CA GLY A 60 -7.58 -8.79 -12.97
C GLY A 60 -6.80 -8.34 -11.73
N ASP A 61 -5.71 -7.66 -11.99
CA ASP A 61 -4.81 -7.14 -10.98
C ASP A 61 -5.19 -5.69 -10.63
N ALA A 62 -5.23 -5.38 -9.34
CA ALA A 62 -5.43 -4.01 -8.88
C ALA A 62 -4.17 -3.16 -9.12
N VAL A 63 -4.37 -1.85 -9.23
CA VAL A 63 -3.30 -0.87 -9.44
C VAL A 63 -3.44 0.23 -8.40
N VAL A 64 -2.33 0.66 -7.79
CA VAL A 64 -2.30 1.89 -6.99
C VAL A 64 -1.65 2.99 -7.83
N ASN A 65 -2.35 4.10 -7.99
CA ASN A 65 -1.85 5.30 -8.63
C ASN A 65 -1.57 6.37 -7.56
N LEU A 66 -0.43 7.02 -7.69
CA LEU A 66 0.02 8.11 -6.83
C LEU A 66 -0.13 9.44 -7.57
N TYR A 67 -0.74 10.40 -6.91
CA TYR A 67 -0.99 11.75 -7.45
C TYR A 67 -0.43 12.82 -6.53
N ASP A 68 -0.08 13.96 -7.11
CA ASP A 68 0.14 15.19 -6.34
C ASP A 68 -1.19 15.88 -5.98
N ALA A 69 -1.12 16.96 -5.20
CA ALA A 69 -2.30 17.74 -4.78
C ALA A 69 -3.02 18.43 -5.94
N GLN A 70 -2.41 18.52 -7.13
CA GLN A 70 -2.98 19.06 -8.36
C GLN A 70 -3.65 18.00 -9.23
N GLY A 71 -3.61 16.73 -8.81
CA GLY A 71 -4.16 15.59 -9.53
C GLY A 71 -3.28 15.05 -10.64
N LYS A 72 -2.01 15.46 -10.72
CA LYS A 72 -1.04 14.91 -11.67
C LYS A 72 -0.57 13.55 -11.18
N GLU A 73 -0.65 12.54 -12.03
CA GLU A 73 -0.13 11.21 -11.74
C GLU A 73 1.41 11.23 -11.74
N LEU A 74 1.98 10.70 -10.66
CA LEU A 74 3.43 10.67 -10.43
C LEU A 74 3.99 9.26 -10.61
N ALA A 75 3.27 8.24 -10.17
CA ALA A 75 3.70 6.85 -10.24
C ALA A 75 2.53 5.88 -10.23
N THR A 76 2.75 4.70 -10.80
CA THR A 76 1.79 3.59 -10.86
C THR A 76 2.43 2.33 -10.30
N PHE A 77 1.69 1.63 -9.43
CA PHE A 77 2.11 0.38 -8.80
C PHE A 77 1.16 -0.74 -9.21
N PRO A 78 1.52 -1.56 -10.20
CA PRO A 78 0.68 -2.68 -10.63
C PRO A 78 0.62 -3.77 -9.56
N ARG A 79 -0.48 -4.52 -9.51
CA ARG A 79 -0.71 -5.64 -8.59
C ARG A 79 -0.64 -5.25 -7.12
N ALA A 80 -0.91 -3.97 -6.82
CA ALA A 80 -0.87 -3.45 -5.47
C ALA A 80 -2.01 -4.03 -4.63
N ASP A 81 -1.69 -4.36 -3.39
CA ASP A 81 -2.67 -4.84 -2.43
C ASP A 81 -2.88 -3.83 -1.30
N ARG A 82 -1.85 -3.58 -0.52
CA ARG A 82 -1.87 -2.65 0.60
C ARG A 82 -0.84 -1.55 0.36
N PHE A 83 -1.19 -0.32 0.73
CA PHE A 83 -0.30 0.83 0.58
C PHE A 83 -0.47 1.78 1.77
N LEU A 84 0.64 2.40 2.18
CA LEU A 84 0.71 3.30 3.33
C LEU A 84 1.74 4.39 3.05
N PHE A 85 1.43 5.64 3.42
CA PHE A 85 2.42 6.70 3.49
C PHE A 85 3.24 6.58 4.76
N SER A 86 4.50 7.02 4.71
CA SER A 86 5.36 7.14 5.89
C SER A 86 4.98 8.35 6.75
N ALA A 87 5.47 8.35 7.99
CA ALA A 87 5.27 9.43 8.94
C ALA A 87 5.75 10.80 8.42
N SER A 88 6.90 10.84 7.74
CA SER A 88 7.43 12.05 7.10
C SER A 88 6.63 12.48 5.87
N SER A 89 5.80 11.60 5.32
CA SER A 89 5.17 11.76 4.00
C SER A 89 6.17 11.81 2.82
N ASP A 90 7.38 11.27 2.99
CA ASP A 90 8.41 11.22 1.96
C ASP A 90 8.47 9.86 1.25
N TYR A 91 7.75 8.87 1.75
CA TYR A 91 7.72 7.52 1.20
C TYR A 91 6.30 7.00 1.06
N LEU A 92 6.09 6.20 0.00
CA LEU A 92 4.93 5.34 -0.16
C LEU A 92 5.40 3.88 -0.13
N VAL A 93 4.86 3.11 0.81
CA VAL A 93 5.18 1.68 0.96
C VAL A 93 4.01 0.88 0.43
N VAL A 94 4.27 0.02 -0.56
CA VAL A 94 3.24 -0.74 -1.29
C VAL A 94 3.56 -2.22 -1.27
N SER A 95 2.65 -3.07 -0.83
CA SER A 95 2.74 -4.51 -1.06
C SER A 95 2.17 -4.86 -2.44
N GLN A 96 2.88 -5.67 -3.19
CA GLN A 96 2.49 -6.14 -4.52
C GLN A 96 2.27 -7.64 -4.50
N LYS A 97 1.13 -8.08 -5.01
CA LYS A 97 0.82 -9.51 -5.21
C LYS A 97 1.48 -10.06 -6.46
N PRO A 98 1.70 -11.37 -6.53
CA PRO A 98 1.97 -12.03 -7.80
C PRO A 98 0.81 -11.82 -8.77
N GLY A 99 1.09 -11.75 -10.07
CA GLY A 99 0.06 -11.55 -11.09
C GLY A 99 -1.03 -12.63 -11.01
N LYS A 100 -2.29 -12.22 -11.05
CA LYS A 100 -3.46 -13.11 -10.94
C LYS A 100 -3.40 -14.24 -11.96
N MET A 101 -3.09 -13.95 -13.21
CA MET A 101 -2.98 -14.97 -14.28
C MET A 101 -1.91 -16.03 -13.96
N ILE A 102 -0.77 -15.63 -13.38
CA ILE A 102 0.30 -16.55 -12.98
C ILE A 102 -0.20 -17.47 -11.87
N VAL A 103 -0.82 -16.87 -10.84
CA VAL A 103 -1.36 -17.61 -9.69
C VAL A 103 -2.43 -18.61 -10.14
N ASP A 104 -3.35 -18.19 -10.99
CA ASP A 104 -4.45 -19.03 -11.46
C ASP A 104 -3.91 -20.18 -12.34
N SER A 105 -2.95 -19.92 -13.23
CA SER A 105 -2.28 -20.96 -14.01
C SER A 105 -1.59 -22.01 -13.13
N LEU A 106 -0.91 -21.57 -12.06
CA LEU A 106 -0.23 -22.47 -11.11
C LEU A 106 -1.22 -23.27 -10.28
N LYS A 107 -2.37 -22.70 -9.93
CA LYS A 107 -3.47 -23.43 -9.25
C LYS A 107 -4.06 -24.52 -10.14
N ILE A 108 -4.32 -24.22 -11.42
CA ILE A 108 -4.79 -25.21 -12.41
C ILE A 108 -3.80 -26.37 -12.52
N LYS A 109 -2.49 -26.07 -12.51
CA LYS A 109 -1.42 -27.07 -12.51
C LYS A 109 -1.26 -27.80 -11.18
N LYS A 110 -2.11 -27.52 -10.18
CA LYS A 110 -2.03 -28.09 -8.81
C LYS A 110 -0.65 -27.93 -8.17
N THR A 111 0.01 -26.79 -8.43
CA THR A 111 1.33 -26.48 -7.87
C THR A 111 1.26 -26.43 -6.35
N LYS A 112 2.23 -27.05 -5.68
CA LYS A 112 2.31 -27.08 -4.21
C LYS A 112 2.45 -25.66 -3.67
N LYS A 113 1.84 -25.38 -2.50
CA LYS A 113 1.83 -24.06 -1.85
C LYS A 113 3.24 -23.47 -1.66
N GLU A 114 4.23 -24.30 -1.38
CA GLU A 114 5.63 -23.89 -1.19
C GLU A 114 6.28 -23.32 -2.47
N LYS A 115 5.77 -23.72 -3.63
CA LYS A 115 6.25 -23.28 -4.94
C LYS A 115 5.44 -22.14 -5.55
N MET A 116 4.38 -21.70 -4.87
CA MET A 116 3.61 -20.54 -5.33
C MET A 116 4.46 -19.26 -5.15
N PRO A 117 4.37 -18.28 -6.03
CA PRO A 117 5.06 -17.00 -5.83
C PRO A 117 4.56 -16.30 -4.57
N MET A 118 5.39 -15.43 -4.01
CA MET A 118 5.09 -14.64 -2.83
C MET A 118 4.94 -13.16 -3.22
N ASP A 119 4.39 -12.39 -2.30
CA ASP A 119 4.26 -10.95 -2.45
C ASP A 119 5.64 -10.27 -2.45
N ALA A 120 5.68 -9.02 -2.91
CA ALA A 120 6.83 -8.14 -2.79
C ALA A 120 6.44 -6.88 -2.01
N LEU A 121 7.41 -6.23 -1.38
CA LEU A 121 7.26 -4.93 -0.78
C LEU A 121 8.04 -3.92 -1.59
N VAL A 122 7.39 -2.84 -1.98
CA VAL A 122 7.98 -1.71 -2.67
C VAL A 122 8.04 -0.52 -1.72
N ILE A 123 9.21 0.02 -1.51
CA ILE A 123 9.43 1.28 -0.81
C ILE A 123 9.76 2.32 -1.89
N TYR A 124 8.87 3.28 -2.08
CA TYR A 124 8.99 4.32 -3.09
C TYR A 124 9.26 5.66 -2.43
N SER A 125 10.40 6.27 -2.74
CA SER A 125 10.71 7.64 -2.30
C SER A 125 10.03 8.65 -3.21
N LEU A 126 9.31 9.61 -2.64
CA LEU A 126 8.63 10.67 -3.37
C LEU A 126 9.60 11.71 -3.96
N SER A 127 10.85 11.71 -3.50
CA SER A 127 11.95 12.47 -4.11
C SER A 127 12.67 11.75 -5.24
N GLY A 128 12.29 10.50 -5.51
CA GLY A 128 12.89 9.61 -6.50
C GLY A 128 13.63 8.44 -5.85
N GLY A 129 13.47 7.28 -6.45
CA GLY A 129 14.05 6.03 -5.96
C GLY A 129 13.00 4.98 -5.59
N ARG A 130 13.39 3.74 -5.76
CA ARG A 130 12.53 2.59 -5.50
C ARG A 130 13.38 1.42 -5.02
N GLU A 131 13.03 0.90 -3.86
CA GLU A 131 13.54 -0.38 -3.35
C GLU A 131 12.46 -1.44 -3.48
N VAL A 132 12.84 -2.67 -3.86
CA VAL A 132 11.93 -3.81 -3.95
C VAL A 132 12.46 -4.94 -3.09
N ILE A 133 11.65 -5.42 -2.18
CA ILE A 133 11.93 -6.53 -1.29
C ILE A 133 11.06 -7.70 -1.70
N ASP A 134 11.67 -8.71 -2.29
CA ASP A 134 10.96 -9.90 -2.76
C ASP A 134 10.64 -10.89 -1.63
N SER A 135 9.71 -11.80 -1.92
CA SER A 135 9.29 -12.88 -1.02
C SER A 135 8.75 -12.39 0.31
N LEU A 136 7.98 -11.33 0.29
CA LEU A 136 7.34 -10.75 1.47
C LEU A 136 6.35 -11.74 2.09
N LYS A 137 6.47 -11.94 3.40
CA LYS A 137 5.51 -12.71 4.21
C LYS A 137 4.52 -11.79 4.91
N THR A 138 5.02 -10.76 5.55
CA THR A 138 4.23 -9.73 6.26
C THR A 138 5.09 -8.49 6.49
N PHE A 139 4.46 -7.33 6.69
CA PHE A 139 5.14 -6.11 7.06
C PHE A 139 4.29 -5.24 8.01
N ARG A 140 4.97 -4.33 8.71
CA ARG A 140 4.40 -3.23 9.48
C ARG A 140 5.18 -1.97 9.18
N LEU A 141 4.49 -0.85 9.08
CA LEU A 141 5.07 0.49 8.97
C LEU A 141 4.86 1.19 10.30
N ALA A 142 5.87 1.90 10.80
CA ALA A 142 5.71 2.73 11.97
C ALA A 142 4.85 3.97 11.63
N GLU A 143 3.94 4.34 12.54
CA GLU A 143 3.03 5.47 12.31
C GLU A 143 3.68 6.84 12.55
N LYS A 144 4.68 6.89 13.44
CA LYS A 144 5.34 8.13 13.84
C LYS A 144 6.85 8.13 13.61
N ALA A 145 7.34 7.20 12.80
CA ALA A 145 8.74 7.12 12.41
C ALA A 145 8.87 6.50 11.02
N ASP A 146 9.92 6.86 10.28
CA ASP A 146 10.15 6.34 8.93
C ASP A 146 10.87 4.99 8.98
N TRP A 147 10.22 4.01 9.61
CA TRP A 147 10.72 2.65 9.77
C TRP A 147 9.73 1.62 9.28
N VAL A 148 10.26 0.57 8.68
CA VAL A 148 9.49 -0.61 8.25
C VAL A 148 10.06 -1.87 8.88
N ALA A 149 9.18 -2.72 9.36
CA ALA A 149 9.49 -4.05 9.85
C ALA A 149 8.82 -5.09 8.96
N PHE A 150 9.55 -6.13 8.54
CA PHE A 150 9.02 -7.16 7.64
C PHE A 150 9.67 -8.51 7.85
N GLN A 151 8.97 -9.56 7.44
CA GLN A 151 9.50 -10.92 7.32
C GLN A 151 9.47 -11.37 5.87
N LYS A 152 10.46 -12.18 5.47
CA LYS A 152 10.61 -12.75 4.13
C LYS A 152 10.46 -14.26 4.18
N GLY A 153 10.16 -14.84 3.01
CA GLY A 153 10.12 -16.29 2.87
C GLY A 153 8.99 -16.98 3.63
N ARG A 154 8.69 -18.21 3.26
CA ARG A 154 7.59 -18.98 3.89
C ARG A 154 7.99 -19.65 5.19
N LYS A 155 9.22 -20.08 5.27
CA LYS A 155 9.77 -20.83 6.41
C LYS A 155 10.68 -19.97 7.29
N ASP A 156 11.24 -18.92 6.69
CA ASP A 156 12.06 -17.96 7.41
C ASP A 156 11.16 -17.10 8.30
N SER A 157 11.51 -17.02 9.56
CA SER A 157 10.84 -16.18 10.56
C SER A 157 11.72 -15.05 11.05
N THR A 158 12.82 -14.78 10.34
CA THR A 158 13.67 -13.62 10.65
C THR A 158 12.90 -12.33 10.43
N LEU A 159 12.89 -11.50 11.43
CA LEU A 159 12.37 -10.14 11.37
C LEU A 159 13.50 -9.21 10.91
N TYR A 160 13.19 -8.41 9.92
CA TYR A 160 14.04 -7.33 9.43
C TYR A 160 13.38 -6.00 9.78
N VAL A 161 14.14 -5.09 10.38
CA VAL A 161 13.68 -3.74 10.73
C VAL A 161 14.67 -2.74 10.15
N GLN A 162 14.20 -1.87 9.27
CA GLN A 162 15.06 -0.90 8.59
C GLN A 162 14.39 0.46 8.42
N PRO A 163 15.18 1.55 8.33
CA PRO A 163 14.65 2.85 7.96
C PRO A 163 14.25 2.88 6.48
N LEU A 164 13.32 3.77 6.12
CA LEU A 164 12.85 3.92 4.75
C LEU A 164 13.85 4.64 3.83
N ASN A 165 14.81 5.34 4.39
CA ASN A 165 15.82 6.10 3.63
C ASN A 165 16.93 5.24 2.98
N ALA A 166 16.72 3.93 2.91
CA ALA A 166 17.65 2.94 2.34
C ALA A 166 19.05 2.92 2.99
N ASN A 167 19.23 3.50 4.19
CA ASN A 167 20.46 3.37 4.94
C ASN A 167 20.52 2.00 5.63
N LEU A 168 20.93 0.98 4.88
CA LEU A 168 20.99 -0.40 5.36
C LEU A 168 22.00 -0.63 6.50
N SER A 169 22.88 0.33 6.79
CA SER A 169 23.81 0.23 7.92
C SER A 169 23.13 0.26 9.27
N THR A 170 21.88 0.74 9.34
CA THR A 170 21.06 0.78 10.56
C THR A 170 19.95 -0.29 10.55
N ARG A 171 20.11 -1.35 9.77
CA ARG A 171 19.16 -2.46 9.75
C ARG A 171 19.35 -3.38 10.94
N TYR A 172 18.25 -3.71 11.60
CA TYR A 172 18.21 -4.69 12.69
C TYR A 172 17.61 -6.00 12.22
N GLU A 173 18.09 -7.09 12.75
CA GLU A 173 17.59 -8.44 12.49
C GLU A 173 17.32 -9.16 13.81
N ALA A 174 16.26 -9.96 13.84
CA ALA A 174 15.93 -10.83 14.96
C ALA A 174 15.46 -12.19 14.41
N PRO A 175 16.04 -13.32 14.88
CA PRO A 175 15.70 -14.64 14.40
C PRO A 175 14.39 -15.16 14.99
N ALA A 176 13.76 -16.11 14.32
CA ALA A 176 12.64 -16.91 14.80
C ALA A 176 11.46 -16.12 15.40
N VAL A 177 11.16 -14.95 14.84
CA VAL A 177 10.11 -14.05 15.34
C VAL A 177 8.73 -14.56 14.94
N LYS A 178 7.86 -14.70 15.94
CA LYS A 178 6.46 -15.17 15.82
C LYS A 178 5.48 -14.03 15.61
N ALA A 179 5.70 -12.89 16.26
CA ALA A 179 4.86 -11.70 16.17
C ALA A 179 5.68 -10.44 16.42
N PHE A 180 5.25 -9.32 15.83
CA PHE A 180 5.85 -8.00 16.02
C PHE A 180 4.85 -6.90 15.67
N ASN A 181 4.98 -5.76 16.30
CA ASN A 181 4.27 -4.53 15.93
C ASN A 181 5.02 -3.30 16.43
N PHE A 182 4.81 -2.17 15.75
CA PHE A 182 5.26 -0.86 16.24
C PHE A 182 4.30 -0.31 17.28
N ALA A 183 4.82 0.57 18.14
CA ALA A 183 4.01 1.46 18.93
C ALA A 183 3.31 2.50 18.03
N GLU A 184 2.10 2.94 18.42
CA GLU A 184 1.32 3.89 17.63
C GLU A 184 1.93 5.31 17.64
N LYS A 185 2.61 5.69 18.72
CA LYS A 185 3.09 7.06 18.92
C LYS A 185 4.61 7.23 18.86
N SER A 186 5.36 6.15 18.61
CA SER A 186 6.82 6.19 18.58
C SER A 186 7.43 5.21 17.58
N GLY A 187 8.74 5.24 17.40
CA GLY A 187 9.50 4.24 16.65
C GLY A 187 9.82 2.97 17.43
N MET A 188 9.24 2.78 18.62
CA MET A 188 9.42 1.56 19.39
C MET A 188 8.73 0.38 18.73
N LEU A 189 9.36 -0.80 18.75
CA LEU A 189 8.83 -2.02 18.19
C LEU A 189 8.96 -3.16 19.22
N TYR A 190 7.87 -3.86 19.50
CA TYR A 190 7.99 -5.13 20.19
C TYR A 190 8.08 -6.29 19.22
N TYR A 191 8.79 -7.32 19.59
CA TYR A 191 8.75 -8.60 18.91
C TYR A 191 8.82 -9.78 19.89
N ILE A 192 8.20 -10.89 19.49
CA ILE A 192 8.19 -12.14 20.25
C ILE A 192 8.99 -13.15 19.43
N THR A 193 10.07 -13.64 20.01
CA THR A 193 10.94 -14.63 19.36
C THR A 193 10.95 -15.97 20.09
N ALA A 194 11.14 -17.05 19.31
CA ALA A 194 11.51 -18.35 19.87
C ALA A 194 13.00 -18.41 20.24
N GLY A 195 13.74 -17.33 19.92
CA GLY A 195 15.19 -17.27 20.10
C GLY A 195 15.95 -18.12 19.10
N ASP A 196 17.24 -17.96 19.12
CA ASP A 196 18.18 -18.92 18.55
C ASP A 196 19.11 -19.42 19.67
N LYS A 197 19.81 -20.50 19.38
CA LYS A 197 20.68 -21.12 20.40
C LYS A 197 21.97 -20.34 20.67
N ALA A 198 22.25 -19.31 19.83
CA ALA A 198 23.52 -18.61 19.84
C ALA A 198 23.45 -17.19 20.42
N GLU A 199 22.41 -16.40 20.09
CA GLU A 199 22.43 -14.95 20.35
C GLU A 199 21.18 -14.42 21.06
N GLU A 200 19.98 -14.91 20.76
CA GLU A 200 18.74 -14.41 21.36
C GLU A 200 18.01 -15.50 22.15
N LYS A 201 17.72 -15.22 23.40
CA LYS A 201 16.85 -16.07 24.23
C LYS A 201 15.40 -15.97 23.76
N PRO A 202 14.58 -17.04 23.95
CA PRO A 202 13.16 -16.97 23.69
C PRO A 202 12.49 -15.95 24.63
N GLY A 203 11.61 -15.11 24.08
CA GLY A 203 10.94 -14.12 24.91
C GLY A 203 10.30 -12.96 24.12
N LEU A 204 9.85 -11.99 24.91
CA LEU A 204 9.32 -10.71 24.45
C LEU A 204 10.42 -9.66 24.55
N TYR A 205 10.70 -9.02 23.45
CA TYR A 205 11.70 -7.95 23.33
C TYR A 205 11.06 -6.63 22.91
N LEU A 206 11.69 -5.55 23.34
CA LEU A 206 11.45 -4.19 22.88
C LEU A 206 12.69 -3.69 22.16
N LEU A 207 12.51 -3.17 20.95
CA LEU A 207 13.53 -2.52 20.13
C LEU A 207 13.22 -1.03 19.99
N ASN A 208 14.14 -0.21 20.42
CA ASN A 208 14.15 1.21 20.06
C ASN A 208 14.85 1.35 18.70
N THR A 209 14.11 1.73 17.64
CA THR A 209 14.67 1.80 16.29
C THR A 209 15.65 2.94 16.10
N GLU A 210 15.56 4.01 16.89
CA GLU A 210 16.46 5.17 16.79
C GLU A 210 17.83 4.88 17.41
N THR A 211 17.82 4.22 18.57
CA THR A 211 19.07 3.94 19.32
C THR A 211 19.63 2.56 19.05
N GLY A 212 18.83 1.65 18.48
CA GLY A 212 19.19 0.25 18.26
C GLY A 212 19.19 -0.61 19.53
N VAL A 213 18.77 -0.05 20.67
CA VAL A 213 18.77 -0.79 21.93
C VAL A 213 17.67 -1.83 21.93
N LYS A 214 18.07 -3.09 22.14
CA LYS A 214 17.17 -4.24 22.35
C LYS A 214 17.07 -4.52 23.85
N THR A 215 15.86 -4.58 24.38
CA THR A 215 15.60 -4.87 25.79
C THR A 215 14.74 -6.13 25.90
N LEU A 216 15.22 -7.15 26.63
CA LEU A 216 14.43 -8.33 26.97
C LEU A 216 13.46 -7.97 28.09
N ILE A 217 12.17 -7.92 27.78
CA ILE A 217 11.10 -7.58 28.72
C ILE A 217 10.72 -8.82 29.54
N LYS A 218 10.56 -9.96 28.85
CA LYS A 218 10.20 -11.20 29.51
C LYS A 218 10.82 -12.40 28.78
N GLU A 219 11.62 -13.17 29.48
CA GLU A 219 12.19 -14.43 29.00
C GLU A 219 11.16 -15.57 29.12
N GLY A 220 11.14 -16.46 28.13
CA GLY A 220 10.38 -17.72 28.16
C GLY A 220 9.82 -18.12 26.78
N ASP A 221 9.61 -19.43 26.62
CA ASP A 221 9.00 -20.04 25.44
C ASP A 221 7.46 -19.93 25.39
N GLY A 222 6.89 -19.17 26.33
CA GLY A 222 5.45 -19.03 26.50
C GLY A 222 4.75 -18.36 25.31
N VAL A 223 3.43 -18.46 25.33
CA VAL A 223 2.58 -17.74 24.38
C VAL A 223 2.25 -16.36 24.98
N PHE A 224 2.86 -15.33 24.44
CA PHE A 224 2.50 -13.94 24.77
C PHE A 224 1.25 -13.56 23.95
N LYS A 225 0.17 -13.17 24.64
CA LYS A 225 -1.08 -12.74 24.01
C LYS A 225 -1.37 -11.30 24.40
N GLN A 226 -2.04 -10.58 23.50
CA GLN A 226 -2.51 -9.20 23.74
C GLN A 226 -1.39 -8.25 24.19
N VAL A 227 -0.20 -8.40 23.57
CA VAL A 227 0.88 -7.44 23.78
C VAL A 227 0.50 -6.12 23.08
N THR A 228 0.38 -5.07 23.88
CA THR A 228 0.08 -3.71 23.42
C THR A 228 1.03 -2.73 24.10
N PHE A 229 1.26 -1.62 23.47
CA PHE A 229 1.87 -0.46 24.11
C PHE A 229 0.81 0.34 24.89
N ASP A 230 1.24 1.09 25.87
CA ASP A 230 0.37 2.09 26.50
C ASP A 230 0.10 3.30 25.56
N GLU A 231 -0.68 4.27 26.05
CA GLU A 231 -1.04 5.44 25.26
C GLU A 231 0.16 6.33 24.92
N ASP A 232 1.26 6.24 25.67
CA ASP A 232 2.48 7.02 25.47
C ASP A 232 3.52 6.26 24.62
N GLY A 233 3.25 4.99 24.30
CA GLY A 233 4.11 4.17 23.46
C GLY A 233 5.30 3.57 24.21
N ALA A 234 5.18 3.41 25.53
CA ALA A 234 6.17 2.79 26.40
C ALA A 234 5.88 1.31 26.66
#